data_b492b76667c4ccaa79802f9907b1baac
#
_entry.id   b492b76667c4ccaa79802f9907b1baac
#
_cell.length_a   1.000
_cell.length_b   1.000
_cell.length_c   1.000
_cell.angle_alpha   90.00
_cell.angle_beta   90.00
_cell.angle_gamma   90.00
#
_symmetry.space_group_name_H-M   'P 1'
#
loop_
_entity.id
_entity.type
_entity.pdbx_description
1 polymer ?
#
loop_
_entity_poly.entity_id
_entity_poly.type
_entity_poly.pdbx_seq_one_letter_code
_entity_poly.pdbx_strand_id
1 'polypeptide(L)'
;MPPYIVSIFEMEELLMLKKISSIPFKGTPEQKAKLDAIIAECKDDKSQLMHVMQEAQGIYGYLPREVQVMIAEGMDVPLEKVYGVATFYAQFSLSPKGEYDISVCLGTACYVKGSQQILDKISEVLGIGAGECSADGKFSLEACRCIGACGLAPVFTIN
;
A
#
# COMPACT_ATOMS: atom_id res chain seq x y z
N MET A 1 23.66 22.55 -22.39
CA MET A 1 23.07 22.32 -21.06
C MET A 1 23.26 20.85 -20.75
N PRO A 2 23.95 20.47 -19.66
CA PRO A 2 24.14 19.08 -19.32
C PRO A 2 22.81 18.48 -18.83
N PRO A 3 22.53 17.18 -19.09
CA PRO A 3 21.36 16.50 -18.57
C PRO A 3 21.49 16.45 -17.04
N TYR A 4 20.43 16.83 -16.35
CA TYR A 4 20.34 16.76 -14.90
C TYR A 4 20.59 15.32 -14.44
N ILE A 5 21.74 15.10 -13.82
CA ILE A 5 21.97 13.90 -13.02
C ILE A 5 21.16 14.10 -11.75
N VAL A 6 19.93 13.62 -11.79
CA VAL A 6 19.13 13.47 -10.56
C VAL A 6 19.89 12.49 -9.69
N SER A 7 20.31 12.92 -8.51
CA SER A 7 21.05 12.05 -7.60
C SER A 7 20.14 10.87 -7.21
N ILE A 8 20.74 9.71 -6.97
CA ILE A 8 20.01 8.51 -6.52
C ILE A 8 19.15 8.83 -5.28
N PHE A 9 19.61 9.76 -4.44
CA PHE A 9 18.89 10.26 -3.26
C PHE A 9 17.59 11.02 -3.62
N GLU A 10 17.63 11.87 -4.64
CA GLU A 10 16.43 12.59 -5.13
C GLU A 10 15.45 11.66 -5.84
N MET A 11 15.96 10.61 -6.51
CA MET A 11 15.12 9.59 -7.13
C MET A 11 14.42 8.71 -6.08
N GLU A 12 15.08 8.38 -4.98
CA GLU A 12 14.46 7.64 -3.87
C GLU A 12 13.40 8.48 -3.16
N GLU A 13 13.65 9.77 -2.95
CA GLU A 13 12.69 10.71 -2.38
C GLU A 13 11.47 10.91 -3.31
N LEU A 14 11.70 11.03 -4.63
CA LEU A 14 10.64 11.13 -5.63
C LEU A 14 9.83 9.83 -5.78
N LEU A 15 10.46 8.67 -5.64
CA LEU A 15 9.79 7.35 -5.61
C LEU A 15 9.01 7.14 -4.31
N MET A 16 9.52 7.65 -3.19
CA MET A 16 8.79 7.66 -1.92
C MET A 16 7.56 8.57 -1.98
N LEU A 17 7.67 9.75 -2.62
CA LEU A 17 6.54 10.67 -2.80
C LEU A 17 5.43 10.08 -3.68
N LYS A 18 5.76 9.22 -4.65
CA LYS A 18 4.75 8.55 -5.50
C LYS A 18 3.94 7.46 -4.80
N LYS A 19 4.38 6.98 -3.63
CA LYS A 19 3.66 5.96 -2.83
C LYS A 19 2.85 6.55 -1.67
N ILE A 20 2.82 7.87 -1.53
CA ILE A 20 1.99 8.53 -0.51
C ILE A 20 0.61 8.72 -1.12
N SER A 21 -0.41 8.16 -0.48
CA SER A 21 -1.81 8.35 -0.86
C SER A 21 -2.14 9.84 -1.01
N SER A 22 -2.81 10.20 -2.11
CA SER A 22 -3.35 11.54 -2.34
C SER A 22 -4.53 11.88 -1.43
N ILE A 23 -5.05 10.90 -0.70
CA ILE A 23 -6.16 11.07 0.23
C ILE A 23 -5.60 11.45 1.61
N PRO A 24 -6.02 12.60 2.19
CA PRO A 24 -5.55 13.02 3.49
C PRO A 24 -6.01 12.03 4.57
N PHE A 25 -5.08 11.67 5.46
CA PHE A 25 -5.35 10.79 6.58
C PHE A 25 -6.40 11.41 7.52
N LYS A 26 -7.47 10.65 7.81
CA LYS A 26 -8.53 11.02 8.73
C LYS A 26 -8.65 9.97 9.84
N GLY A 27 -7.69 9.98 10.77
CA GLY A 27 -7.76 9.13 11.96
C GLY A 27 -8.76 9.69 12.98
N THR A 28 -9.55 8.81 13.61
CA THR A 28 -10.40 9.18 14.74
C THR A 28 -9.65 8.99 16.06
N PRO A 29 -9.97 9.77 17.12
CA PRO A 29 -9.35 9.59 18.43
C PRO A 29 -9.58 8.19 19.02
N GLU A 30 -10.70 7.53 18.68
CA GLU A 30 -10.99 6.15 19.09
C GLU A 30 -10.05 5.14 18.42
N GLN A 31 -9.75 5.32 17.13
CA GLN A 31 -8.79 4.48 16.41
C GLN A 31 -7.38 4.62 17.01
N LYS A 32 -6.99 5.85 17.35
CA LYS A 32 -5.71 6.11 18.01
C LYS A 32 -5.64 5.42 19.37
N ALA A 33 -6.66 5.54 20.21
CA ALA A 33 -6.70 4.90 21.52
C ALA A 33 -6.59 3.36 21.43
N LYS A 34 -7.22 2.74 20.42
CA LYS A 34 -7.08 1.29 20.17
C LYS A 34 -5.65 0.92 19.79
N LEU A 35 -5.03 1.68 18.88
CA LEU A 35 -3.65 1.44 18.49
C LEU A 35 -2.69 1.62 19.67
N ASP A 36 -2.85 2.67 20.46
CA ASP A 36 -2.01 2.94 21.64
C ASP A 36 -2.12 1.79 22.69
N ALA A 37 -3.31 1.20 22.85
CA ALA A 37 -3.50 0.03 23.73
C ALA A 37 -2.72 -1.19 23.23
N ILE A 38 -2.80 -1.50 21.93
CA ILE A 38 -2.07 -2.63 21.31
C ILE A 38 -0.55 -2.42 21.41
N ILE A 39 -0.08 -1.20 21.15
CA ILE A 39 1.32 -0.84 21.27
C ILE A 39 1.80 -1.03 22.72
N ALA A 40 1.00 -0.60 23.72
CA ALA A 40 1.34 -0.74 25.12
C ALA A 40 1.51 -2.21 25.56
N GLU A 41 0.70 -3.12 25.01
CA GLU A 41 0.82 -4.56 25.26
C GLU A 41 2.07 -5.17 24.61
N CYS A 42 2.50 -4.66 23.46
CA CYS A 42 3.58 -5.24 22.67
C CYS A 42 4.92 -4.47 22.79
N LYS A 43 4.98 -3.36 23.53
CA LYS A 43 6.12 -2.44 23.57
C LYS A 43 7.44 -3.09 23.95
N ASP A 44 7.40 -4.05 24.87
CA ASP A 44 8.60 -4.71 25.41
C ASP A 44 9.16 -5.80 24.48
N ASP A 45 8.39 -6.21 23.46
CA ASP A 45 8.80 -7.23 22.50
C ASP A 45 8.80 -6.69 21.07
N LYS A 46 9.96 -6.27 20.60
CA LYS A 46 10.14 -5.75 19.21
C LYS A 46 9.87 -6.80 18.12
N SER A 47 9.74 -8.09 18.47
CA SER A 47 9.35 -9.15 17.52
C SER A 47 7.87 -9.07 17.14
N GLN A 48 7.06 -8.42 17.96
CA GLN A 48 5.62 -8.21 17.75
C GLN A 48 5.31 -7.09 16.72
N LEU A 49 6.32 -6.46 16.11
CA LEU A 49 6.12 -5.39 15.14
C LEU A 49 5.13 -5.78 14.04
N MET A 50 5.26 -6.99 13.49
CA MET A 50 4.37 -7.49 12.45
C MET A 50 2.91 -7.56 12.93
N HIS A 51 2.70 -8.06 14.14
CA HIS A 51 1.38 -8.14 14.76
C HIS A 51 0.76 -6.76 14.97
N VAL A 52 1.52 -5.82 15.55
CA VAL A 52 1.06 -4.43 15.75
C VAL A 52 0.69 -3.77 14.42
N MET A 53 1.47 -4.00 13.36
CA MET A 53 1.17 -3.47 12.02
C MET A 53 -0.11 -4.10 11.42
N GLN A 54 -0.36 -5.39 11.64
CA GLN A 54 -1.59 -6.06 11.18
C GLN A 54 -2.83 -5.50 11.88
N GLU A 55 -2.75 -5.36 13.21
CA GLU A 55 -3.85 -4.76 13.99
C GLU A 55 -4.09 -3.30 13.60
N ALA A 56 -3.02 -2.51 13.41
CA ALA A 56 -3.11 -1.14 12.93
C ALA A 56 -3.81 -1.07 11.56
N GLN A 57 -3.46 -1.96 10.63
CA GLN A 57 -4.14 -2.03 9.33
C GLN A 57 -5.62 -2.43 9.48
N GLY A 58 -5.95 -3.33 10.41
CA GLY A 58 -7.34 -3.68 10.74
C GLY A 58 -8.15 -2.49 11.25
N ILE A 59 -7.53 -1.60 12.05
CA ILE A 59 -8.17 -0.40 12.62
C ILE A 59 -8.36 0.71 11.57
N TYR A 60 -7.35 0.96 10.73
CA TYR A 60 -7.31 2.10 9.80
C TYR A 60 -7.64 1.71 8.35
N GLY A 61 -7.66 0.40 8.03
CA GLY A 61 -7.86 -0.13 6.67
C GLY A 61 -6.59 -0.14 5.81
N TYR A 62 -5.60 0.67 6.17
CA TYR A 62 -4.29 0.78 5.49
C TYR A 62 -3.26 1.36 6.47
N LEU A 63 -1.98 1.39 6.08
CA LEU A 63 -0.88 1.90 6.89
C LEU A 63 -0.33 3.23 6.32
N PRO A 64 -1.01 4.37 6.52
CA PRO A 64 -0.48 5.66 6.13
C PRO A 64 0.77 6.00 6.95
N ARG A 65 1.55 6.97 6.48
CA ARG A 65 2.78 7.39 7.13
C ARG A 65 2.58 7.77 8.59
N GLU A 66 1.49 8.44 8.91
CA GLU A 66 1.14 8.88 10.27
C GLU A 66 1.00 7.68 11.22
N VAL A 67 0.35 6.62 10.78
CA VAL A 67 0.20 5.38 11.57
C VAL A 67 1.55 4.67 11.70
N GLN A 68 2.36 4.64 10.65
CA GLN A 68 3.71 4.06 10.73
C GLN A 68 4.60 4.81 11.72
N VAL A 69 4.52 6.15 11.78
CA VAL A 69 5.23 6.97 12.78
C VAL A 69 4.75 6.64 14.19
N MET A 70 3.44 6.55 14.43
CA MET A 70 2.90 6.17 15.74
C MET A 70 3.40 4.80 16.19
N ILE A 71 3.47 3.82 15.29
CA ILE A 71 4.01 2.48 15.58
C ILE A 71 5.51 2.56 15.89
N ALA A 72 6.28 3.28 15.08
CA ALA A 72 7.72 3.44 15.25
C ALA A 72 8.07 4.05 16.61
N GLU A 73 7.41 5.15 16.98
CA GLU A 73 7.59 5.84 18.25
C GLU A 73 7.12 4.98 19.45
N GLY A 74 5.95 4.36 19.31
CA GLY A 74 5.36 3.57 20.39
C GLY A 74 6.13 2.30 20.72
N MET A 75 6.69 1.62 19.72
CA MET A 75 7.51 0.41 19.88
C MET A 75 9.01 0.67 20.00
N ASP A 76 9.45 1.93 19.97
CA ASP A 76 10.86 2.30 19.97
C ASP A 76 11.67 1.54 18.88
N VAL A 77 11.18 1.60 17.64
CA VAL A 77 11.84 1.04 16.44
C VAL A 77 12.02 2.12 15.39
N PRO A 78 13.10 2.06 14.58
CA PRO A 78 13.30 3.01 13.49
C PRO A 78 12.12 2.98 12.48
N LEU A 79 11.70 4.15 12.00
CA LEU A 79 10.63 4.26 11.00
C LEU A 79 10.97 3.49 9.72
N GLU A 80 12.24 3.48 9.32
CA GLU A 80 12.75 2.74 8.16
C GLU A 80 12.45 1.23 8.27
N LYS A 81 12.52 0.68 9.49
CA LYS A 81 12.17 -0.73 9.74
C LYS A 81 10.68 -0.96 9.55
N VAL A 82 9.83 -0.10 10.08
CA VAL A 82 8.37 -0.19 9.90
C VAL A 82 8.01 -0.09 8.42
N TYR A 83 8.56 0.90 7.72
CA TYR A 83 8.35 1.09 6.29
C TYR A 83 8.88 -0.09 5.46
N GLY A 84 10.06 -0.61 5.80
CA GLY A 84 10.64 -1.78 5.15
C GLY A 84 9.73 -3.01 5.25
N VAL A 85 9.13 -3.25 6.43
CA VAL A 85 8.15 -4.33 6.63
C VAL A 85 6.88 -4.06 5.81
N ALA A 86 6.35 -2.84 5.86
CA ALA A 86 5.14 -2.46 5.14
C ALA A 86 5.25 -2.59 3.61
N THR A 87 6.45 -2.39 3.06
CA THR A 87 6.69 -2.50 1.60
C THR A 87 7.11 -3.90 1.18
N PHE A 88 7.73 -4.66 2.05
CA PHE A 88 8.19 -6.02 1.75
C PHE A 88 7.05 -7.04 1.73
N TYR A 89 6.13 -6.95 2.67
CA TYR A 89 5.02 -7.90 2.78
C TYR A 89 3.78 -7.41 2.03
N ALA A 90 3.35 -8.17 1.02
CA ALA A 90 2.21 -7.84 0.15
C ALA A 90 0.86 -7.72 0.88
N GLN A 91 0.77 -8.20 2.12
CA GLN A 91 -0.44 -8.07 2.94
C GLN A 91 -0.70 -6.63 3.43
N PHE A 92 0.33 -5.77 3.43
CA PHE A 92 0.19 -4.39 3.88
C PHE A 92 -0.14 -3.46 2.72
N SER A 93 -1.12 -2.60 2.92
CA SER A 93 -1.52 -1.55 1.98
C SER A 93 -1.08 -0.19 2.52
N LEU A 94 -0.38 0.58 1.69
CA LEU A 94 0.05 1.95 2.01
C LEU A 94 -0.95 3.00 1.52
N SER A 95 -1.88 2.60 0.67
CA SER A 95 -2.96 3.44 0.16
C SER A 95 -4.30 2.91 0.64
N PRO A 96 -5.29 3.77 0.86
CA PRO A 96 -6.64 3.33 1.22
C PRO A 96 -7.23 2.50 0.08
N LYS A 97 -8.01 1.49 0.42
CA LYS A 97 -8.82 0.74 -0.55
C LYS A 97 -10.08 1.51 -0.89
N GLY A 98 -10.41 1.55 -2.17
CA GLY A 98 -11.67 2.12 -2.64
C GLY A 98 -12.85 1.20 -2.34
N GLU A 99 -14.07 1.70 -2.55
CA GLU A 99 -15.30 0.90 -2.50
C GLU A 99 -15.23 -0.28 -3.50
N TYR A 100 -14.61 -0.05 -4.65
CA TYR A 100 -14.32 -1.06 -5.68
C TYR A 100 -12.81 -1.25 -5.79
N ASP A 101 -12.32 -2.38 -5.27
CA ASP A 101 -10.91 -2.75 -5.33
C ASP A 101 -10.66 -3.63 -6.57
N ILE A 102 -10.01 -3.05 -7.57
CA ILE A 102 -9.75 -3.71 -8.87
C ILE A 102 -8.32 -4.25 -8.85
N SER A 103 -8.18 -5.58 -8.89
CA SER A 103 -6.88 -6.25 -8.92
C SER A 103 -6.65 -6.95 -10.26
N VAL A 104 -5.65 -6.51 -11.02
CA VAL A 104 -5.29 -7.07 -12.33
C VAL A 104 -4.15 -8.06 -12.18
N CYS A 105 -4.37 -9.30 -12.63
CA CYS A 105 -3.37 -10.35 -12.57
C CYS A 105 -2.26 -10.14 -13.61
N LEU A 106 -1.02 -9.96 -13.16
CA LEU A 106 0.18 -9.91 -14.00
C LEU A 106 1.01 -11.20 -13.95
N GLY A 107 0.40 -12.32 -13.57
CA GLY A 107 1.03 -13.64 -13.70
C GLY A 107 1.39 -13.97 -15.15
N THR A 108 2.36 -14.83 -15.38
CA THR A 108 2.94 -15.12 -16.71
C THR A 108 1.88 -15.39 -17.78
N ALA A 109 0.90 -16.25 -17.49
CA ALA A 109 -0.16 -16.58 -18.46
C ALA A 109 -1.05 -15.38 -18.80
N CYS A 110 -1.39 -14.55 -17.81
CA CYS A 110 -2.17 -13.33 -18.03
C CYS A 110 -1.36 -12.28 -18.78
N TYR A 111 -0.08 -12.11 -18.40
CA TYR A 111 0.82 -11.15 -19.02
C TYR A 111 1.00 -11.42 -20.52
N VAL A 112 1.27 -12.68 -20.90
CA VAL A 112 1.41 -13.09 -22.30
C VAL A 112 0.11 -12.88 -23.09
N LYS A 113 -1.05 -12.97 -22.43
CA LYS A 113 -2.36 -12.74 -23.05
C LYS A 113 -2.84 -11.27 -22.95
N GLY A 114 -1.97 -10.34 -22.59
CA GLY A 114 -2.22 -8.90 -22.68
C GLY A 114 -2.81 -8.26 -21.41
N SER A 115 -2.63 -8.85 -20.22
CA SER A 115 -3.13 -8.22 -18.97
C SER A 115 -2.50 -6.87 -18.68
N GLN A 116 -1.26 -6.60 -19.14
CA GLN A 116 -0.66 -5.29 -19.03
C GLN A 116 -1.49 -4.22 -19.74
N GLN A 117 -1.98 -4.51 -20.93
CA GLN A 117 -2.84 -3.59 -21.70
C GLN A 117 -4.17 -3.32 -20.98
N ILE A 118 -4.70 -4.32 -20.26
CA ILE A 118 -5.91 -4.15 -19.44
C ILE A 118 -5.62 -3.22 -18.25
N LEU A 119 -4.50 -3.43 -17.57
CA LEU A 119 -4.07 -2.57 -16.46
C LEU A 119 -3.90 -1.12 -16.93
N ASP A 120 -3.20 -0.92 -18.04
CA ASP A 120 -2.95 0.42 -18.61
C ASP A 120 -4.27 1.09 -19.00
N LYS A 121 -5.20 0.32 -19.59
CA LYS A 121 -6.52 0.86 -19.98
C LYS A 121 -7.39 1.24 -18.79
N ILE A 122 -7.40 0.42 -17.73
CA ILE A 122 -8.12 0.74 -16.48
C ILE A 122 -7.50 1.97 -15.82
N SER A 123 -6.17 2.03 -15.77
CA SER A 123 -5.43 3.19 -15.25
C SER A 123 -5.77 4.48 -15.99
N GLU A 124 -5.83 4.42 -17.33
CA GLU A 124 -6.22 5.57 -18.17
C GLU A 124 -7.66 6.03 -17.90
N VAL A 125 -8.60 5.08 -17.80
CA VAL A 125 -10.03 5.40 -17.59
C VAL A 125 -10.29 5.97 -16.19
N LEU A 126 -9.64 5.42 -15.17
CA LEU A 126 -9.80 5.85 -13.78
C LEU A 126 -8.92 7.05 -13.41
N GLY A 127 -7.89 7.34 -14.20
CA GLY A 127 -6.92 8.41 -13.93
C GLY A 127 -6.04 8.13 -12.71
N ILE A 128 -5.86 6.84 -12.33
CA ILE A 128 -5.06 6.40 -11.18
C ILE A 128 -4.03 5.36 -11.60
N GLY A 129 -2.88 5.34 -10.92
CA GLY A 129 -1.85 4.32 -11.13
C GLY A 129 -2.10 3.04 -10.34
N ALA A 130 -1.34 1.98 -10.67
CA ALA A 130 -1.35 0.75 -9.87
C ALA A 130 -0.81 1.01 -8.45
N GLY A 131 -1.56 0.60 -7.43
CA GLY A 131 -1.30 0.87 -6.02
C GLY A 131 -1.92 2.17 -5.52
N GLU A 132 -2.73 2.85 -6.32
CA GLU A 132 -3.38 4.11 -5.97
C GLU A 132 -4.90 3.94 -5.81
N CYS A 133 -5.49 4.87 -5.07
CA CYS A 133 -6.94 5.01 -4.91
C CYS A 133 -7.39 6.34 -5.52
N SER A 134 -8.56 6.35 -6.14
CA SER A 134 -9.16 7.57 -6.69
C SER A 134 -9.45 8.59 -5.59
N ALA A 135 -9.37 9.88 -5.92
CA ALA A 135 -9.54 10.98 -4.96
C ALA A 135 -10.93 10.98 -4.29
N ASP A 136 -11.94 10.39 -4.94
CA ASP A 136 -13.29 10.23 -4.41
C ASP A 136 -13.45 8.98 -3.51
N GLY A 137 -12.40 8.16 -3.37
CA GLY A 137 -12.40 6.94 -2.55
C GLY A 137 -13.23 5.79 -3.12
N LYS A 138 -13.66 5.87 -4.39
CA LYS A 138 -14.51 4.84 -4.99
C LYS A 138 -13.72 3.68 -5.57
N PHE A 139 -12.61 3.96 -6.25
CA PHE A 139 -11.86 2.94 -6.96
C PHE A 139 -10.43 2.86 -6.44
N SER A 140 -9.94 1.65 -6.25
CA SER A 140 -8.52 1.35 -6.10
C SER A 140 -8.08 0.39 -7.19
N LEU A 141 -6.86 0.57 -7.69
CA LEU A 141 -6.28 -0.26 -8.74
C LEU A 141 -5.01 -0.92 -8.24
N GLU A 142 -4.96 -2.23 -8.29
CA GLU A 142 -3.80 -3.01 -7.87
C GLU A 142 -3.31 -3.94 -8.98
N ALA A 143 -2.00 -4.08 -9.10
CA ALA A 143 -1.36 -5.09 -9.94
C ALA A 143 -0.97 -6.28 -9.06
N CYS A 144 -1.72 -7.38 -9.15
CA CYS A 144 -1.47 -8.56 -8.34
C CYS A 144 -0.63 -9.62 -9.07
N ARG A 145 -0.04 -10.52 -8.29
CA ARG A 145 0.59 -11.75 -8.79
C ARG A 145 -0.48 -12.75 -9.22
N CYS A 146 -0.05 -13.96 -9.61
CA CYS A 146 -0.99 -14.99 -10.09
C CYS A 146 -2.04 -15.34 -9.04
N ILE A 147 -3.33 -15.21 -9.40
CA ILE A 147 -4.49 -15.55 -8.57
C ILE A 147 -4.98 -17.00 -8.79
N GLY A 148 -4.27 -17.80 -9.62
CA GLY A 148 -4.60 -19.21 -9.85
C GLY A 148 -5.62 -19.47 -10.96
N ALA A 149 -6.26 -18.46 -11.54
CA ALA A 149 -7.29 -18.60 -12.60
C ALA A 149 -6.72 -18.58 -14.03
N CYS A 150 -5.58 -19.23 -14.25
CA CYS A 150 -4.84 -19.17 -15.52
C CYS A 150 -5.62 -19.67 -16.75
N GLY A 151 -6.61 -20.55 -16.54
CA GLY A 151 -7.50 -21.01 -17.62
C GLY A 151 -8.40 -19.93 -18.19
N LEU A 152 -8.67 -18.87 -17.40
CA LEU A 152 -9.51 -17.73 -17.79
C LEU A 152 -8.68 -16.51 -18.22
N ALA A 153 -7.35 -16.65 -18.29
CA ALA A 153 -6.45 -15.55 -18.60
C ALA A 153 -6.78 -14.85 -19.93
N PRO A 154 -6.70 -13.50 -20.01
CA PRO A 154 -6.30 -12.56 -18.95
C PRO A 154 -7.45 -12.31 -17.95
N VAL A 155 -7.15 -12.17 -16.66
CA VAL A 155 -8.14 -12.06 -15.60
C VAL A 155 -7.83 -10.89 -14.65
N PHE A 156 -8.87 -10.23 -14.19
CA PHE A 156 -8.85 -9.28 -13.10
C PHE A 156 -10.05 -9.56 -12.17
N THR A 157 -9.99 -9.07 -10.96
CA THR A 157 -11.05 -9.20 -9.95
C THR A 157 -11.52 -7.82 -9.51
N ILE A 158 -12.77 -7.75 -9.06
CA ILE A 158 -13.35 -6.58 -8.40
C ILE A 158 -13.94 -7.08 -7.09
N ASN A 159 -13.40 -6.57 -5.96
CA ASN A 159 -13.69 -6.97 -4.55
C ASN A 159 -13.42 -8.43 -4.25
#